data_4e13368762ad81fde65d335dbe485660
#
_entry.id   4e13368762ad81fde65d335dbe485660
#
_cell.length_a   1.000
_cell.length_b   1.000
_cell.length_c   1.000
_cell.angle_alpha   90.00
_cell.angle_beta   90.00
_cell.angle_gamma   90.00
#
_symmetry.space_group_name_H-M   'P 1'
#
loop_
_entity.id
_entity.type
_entity.pdbx_description
1 polymer ?
#
loop_
_entity_poly.entity_id
_entity_poly.type
_entity_poly.pdbx_seq_one_letter_code
_entity_poly.pdbx_strand_id
1 'polypeptide(L)'
;MAGLLLCGALLIGGCGGVLSPDLFIVQRSGNVPGAKLTMLVNEEGVVHCDNGPARRLSDPQIIEARTIQEDLEEPAAKHESLPAKPGSVLSYYLRDANGTVRFSDNSPHQPTAMRKLAGFVLNVAQGVCGLPQQGA
;
A
#
# COMPACT_ATOMS: atom_id res chain seq x y z
N MET A 1 -56.60 -26.99 -26.52
CA MET A 1 -56.66 -25.58 -26.06
C MET A 1 -55.37 -25.32 -25.32
N ALA A 2 -54.50 -24.57 -25.97
CA ALA A 2 -53.10 -24.34 -25.51
C ALA A 2 -53.08 -23.17 -24.48
N GLY A 3 -52.50 -23.45 -23.31
CA GLY A 3 -52.16 -22.43 -22.34
C GLY A 3 -50.68 -22.15 -22.40
N LEU A 4 -50.31 -20.98 -22.93
CA LEU A 4 -48.95 -20.51 -23.01
C LEU A 4 -48.57 -19.90 -21.65
N LEU A 5 -47.66 -20.59 -20.93
CA LEU A 5 -47.04 -20.03 -19.71
C LEU A 5 -45.78 -19.27 -20.14
N LEU A 6 -45.88 -17.94 -20.03
CA LEU A 6 -44.75 -17.05 -20.21
C LEU A 6 -43.89 -17.04 -18.94
N CYS A 7 -42.77 -17.71 -18.92
CA CYS A 7 -41.74 -17.59 -17.90
C CYS A 7 -40.97 -16.29 -18.11
N GLY A 8 -41.28 -15.25 -17.30
CA GLY A 8 -40.47 -14.05 -17.23
C GLY A 8 -39.19 -14.31 -16.47
N ALA A 9 -38.06 -14.31 -17.12
CA ALA A 9 -36.74 -14.34 -16.49
C ALA A 9 -36.42 -12.95 -15.97
N LEU A 10 -36.47 -12.77 -14.64
CA LEU A 10 -35.89 -11.61 -13.97
C LEU A 10 -34.36 -11.73 -13.99
N LEU A 11 -33.75 -10.97 -14.88
CA LEU A 11 -32.30 -10.72 -14.83
C LEU A 11 -32.04 -9.76 -13.67
N ILE A 12 -31.65 -10.30 -12.53
CA ILE A 12 -31.09 -9.52 -11.45
C ILE A 12 -29.67 -9.18 -11.86
N GLY A 13 -29.50 -8.02 -12.51
CA GLY A 13 -28.20 -7.44 -12.77
C GLY A 13 -27.59 -6.99 -11.44
N GLY A 14 -26.79 -7.85 -10.83
CA GLY A 14 -25.97 -7.48 -9.69
C GLY A 14 -24.90 -6.50 -10.18
N CYS A 15 -25.06 -5.21 -9.89
CA CYS A 15 -23.97 -4.26 -9.95
C CYS A 15 -23.01 -4.56 -8.79
N GLY A 16 -22.18 -5.60 -8.94
CA GLY A 16 -21.01 -5.81 -8.10
C GLY A 16 -20.02 -4.69 -8.43
N GLY A 17 -19.84 -3.70 -7.54
CA GLY A 17 -18.80 -2.71 -7.68
C GLY A 17 -17.46 -3.44 -7.79
N VAL A 18 -16.73 -3.23 -8.90
CA VAL A 18 -15.36 -3.73 -9.04
C VAL A 18 -14.52 -2.96 -8.04
N LEU A 19 -13.92 -3.66 -7.06
CA LEU A 19 -12.97 -3.05 -6.15
C LEU A 19 -11.75 -2.58 -6.96
N SER A 20 -11.30 -1.38 -6.67
CA SER A 20 -10.09 -0.85 -7.29
C SER A 20 -8.88 -1.69 -6.88
N PRO A 21 -8.00 -2.09 -7.84
CA PRO A 21 -6.81 -2.85 -7.51
C PRO A 21 -5.92 -2.12 -6.52
N ASP A 22 -5.20 -2.88 -5.71
CA ASP A 22 -4.19 -2.34 -4.81
C ASP A 22 -2.94 -1.96 -5.58
N LEU A 23 -2.41 -0.76 -5.33
CA LEU A 23 -1.08 -0.39 -5.80
C LEU A 23 -0.03 -1.18 -5.04
N PHE A 24 -0.09 -1.11 -3.72
CA PHE A 24 0.80 -1.88 -2.84
C PHE A 24 0.26 -1.97 -1.41
N ILE A 25 0.78 -2.95 -0.71
CA ILE A 25 0.71 -3.03 0.76
C ILE A 25 2.13 -2.84 1.27
N VAL A 26 2.32 -1.95 2.25
CA VAL A 26 3.58 -1.80 2.95
C VAL A 26 3.39 -2.08 4.44
N GLN A 27 4.27 -2.91 4.98
CA GLN A 27 4.36 -3.19 6.41
C GLN A 27 5.64 -2.57 6.95
N ARG A 28 5.49 -1.70 7.94
CA ARG A 28 6.59 -1.13 8.67
C ARG A 28 6.66 -1.79 10.05
N SER A 29 7.85 -2.06 10.51
CA SER A 29 8.13 -2.57 11.85
C SER A 29 9.36 -1.88 12.42
N GLY A 30 9.63 -2.07 13.70
CA GLY A 30 10.79 -1.47 14.32
C GLY A 30 10.78 -1.61 15.84
N ASN A 31 11.82 -1.09 16.46
CA ASN A 31 12.07 -1.18 17.90
C ASN A 31 11.70 0.10 18.69
N VAL A 32 10.95 1.00 18.06
CA VAL A 32 10.44 2.21 18.69
C VAL A 32 8.93 2.18 18.82
N PRO A 33 8.32 2.86 19.79
CA PRO A 33 6.87 2.96 19.91
C PRO A 33 6.24 3.51 18.62
N GLY A 34 5.13 2.90 18.18
CA GLY A 34 4.42 3.32 16.97
C GLY A 34 5.07 2.91 15.66
N ALA A 35 6.15 2.11 15.68
CA ALA A 35 6.82 1.63 14.47
C ALA A 35 5.92 0.72 13.61
N LYS A 36 5.13 -0.14 14.25
CA LYS A 36 4.29 -1.12 13.55
C LYS A 36 3.14 -0.43 12.82
N LEU A 37 3.09 -0.64 11.51
CA LEU A 37 2.05 -0.09 10.64
C LEU A 37 1.87 -0.99 9.43
N THR A 38 0.62 -1.29 9.09
CA THR A 38 0.25 -1.87 7.80
C THR A 38 -0.53 -0.83 7.01
N MET A 39 -0.04 -0.47 5.84
CA MET A 39 -0.65 0.53 4.97
C MET A 39 -0.98 -0.08 3.63
N LEU A 40 -2.25 -0.07 3.26
CA LEU A 40 -2.73 -0.50 1.95
C LEU A 40 -3.13 0.73 1.16
N VAL A 41 -2.58 0.88 -0.04
CA VAL A 41 -2.89 1.97 -0.98
C VAL A 41 -3.43 1.37 -2.26
N ASN A 42 -4.59 1.84 -2.72
CA ASN A 42 -5.18 1.41 -3.99
C ASN A 42 -4.97 2.42 -5.12
N GLU A 43 -5.30 2.04 -6.34
CA GLU A 43 -5.12 2.87 -7.54
C GLU A 43 -5.97 4.15 -7.55
N GLU A 44 -7.08 4.19 -6.81
CA GLU A 44 -7.94 5.36 -6.68
C GLU A 44 -7.44 6.37 -5.64
N GLY A 45 -6.36 6.04 -4.95
CA GLY A 45 -5.82 6.89 -3.89
C GLY A 45 -6.55 6.76 -2.57
N VAL A 46 -7.17 5.62 -2.32
CA VAL A 46 -7.68 5.26 -0.99
C VAL A 46 -6.60 4.55 -0.21
N VAL A 47 -6.43 4.92 1.04
CA VAL A 47 -5.50 4.29 1.97
C VAL A 47 -6.23 3.74 3.19
N HIS A 48 -5.81 2.55 3.62
CA HIS A 48 -6.19 1.94 4.89
C HIS A 48 -4.96 1.77 5.75
N CYS A 49 -5.03 2.27 6.98
CA CYS A 49 -3.97 2.17 7.98
C CYS A 49 -4.40 1.18 9.05
N ASP A 50 -3.64 0.10 9.25
CA ASP A 50 -3.93 -0.96 10.23
C ASP A 50 -5.35 -1.52 10.14
N ASN A 51 -5.83 -1.77 8.92
CA ASN A 51 -7.20 -2.19 8.62
C ASN A 51 -8.29 -1.22 9.11
N GLY A 52 -7.93 0.04 9.31
CA GLY A 52 -8.83 1.11 9.69
C GLY A 52 -9.73 1.58 8.54
N PRO A 53 -10.52 2.63 8.77
CA PRO A 53 -11.43 3.16 7.76
C PRO A 53 -10.68 3.69 6.53
N ALA A 54 -11.37 3.69 5.39
CA ALA A 54 -10.86 4.28 4.15
C ALA A 54 -10.61 5.77 4.34
N ARG A 55 -9.44 6.22 3.93
CA ARG A 55 -9.05 7.63 3.91
C ARG A 55 -8.54 7.98 2.52
N ARG A 56 -8.61 9.24 2.15
CA ARG A 56 -8.17 9.67 0.83
C ARG A 56 -6.80 10.35 0.90
N LEU A 57 -5.96 9.97 -0.05
CA LEU A 57 -4.72 10.67 -0.35
C LEU A 57 -5.04 11.97 -1.12
N SER A 58 -4.20 12.98 -0.99
CA SER A 58 -4.20 14.14 -1.88
C SER A 58 -3.74 13.75 -3.28
N ASP A 59 -4.06 14.55 -4.29
CA ASP A 59 -3.62 14.29 -5.66
C ASP A 59 -2.09 14.17 -5.77
N PRO A 60 -1.26 15.04 -5.15
CA PRO A 60 0.18 14.85 -5.13
C PRO A 60 0.63 13.52 -4.50
N GLN A 61 -0.04 13.07 -3.43
CA GLN A 61 0.27 11.80 -2.79
C GLN A 61 -0.11 10.60 -3.66
N ILE A 62 -1.21 10.67 -4.42
CA ILE A 62 -1.59 9.63 -5.38
C ILE A 62 -0.53 9.50 -6.48
N ILE A 63 -0.06 10.62 -7.01
CA ILE A 63 0.99 10.66 -8.03
C ILE A 63 2.29 10.08 -7.47
N GLU A 64 2.66 10.47 -6.25
CA GLU A 64 3.84 9.95 -5.57
C GLU A 64 3.76 8.42 -5.36
N ALA A 65 2.61 7.91 -4.89
CA ALA A 65 2.40 6.49 -4.69
C ALA A 65 2.57 5.68 -5.98
N ARG A 66 2.00 6.17 -7.08
CA ARG A 66 2.15 5.53 -8.41
C ARG A 66 3.60 5.55 -8.90
N THR A 67 4.27 6.68 -8.73
CA THR A 67 5.70 6.80 -9.10
C THR A 67 6.57 5.85 -8.29
N ILE A 68 6.32 5.72 -6.99
CA ILE A 68 7.04 4.77 -6.13
C ILE A 68 6.80 3.34 -6.60
N GLN A 69 5.55 2.97 -6.88
CA GLN A 69 5.21 1.63 -7.36
C GLN A 69 5.90 1.32 -8.70
N GLU A 70 5.88 2.26 -9.64
CA GLU A 70 6.55 2.14 -10.93
C GLU A 70 8.07 2.01 -10.78
N ASP A 71 8.70 2.86 -9.97
CA ASP A 71 10.14 2.84 -9.71
C ASP A 71 10.59 1.55 -8.96
N LEU A 72 9.69 0.90 -8.23
CA LEU A 72 9.96 -0.35 -7.51
C LEU A 72 9.55 -1.61 -8.30
N GLU A 73 9.04 -1.50 -9.51
CA GLU A 73 8.60 -2.64 -10.33
C GLU A 73 9.72 -3.66 -10.54
N GLU A 74 10.90 -3.23 -10.97
CA GLU A 74 12.04 -4.11 -11.18
C GLU A 74 12.59 -4.69 -9.86
N PRO A 75 12.86 -3.90 -8.81
CA PRO A 75 13.22 -4.44 -7.51
C PRO A 75 12.21 -5.45 -6.94
N ALA A 76 10.92 -5.19 -7.07
CA ALA A 76 9.87 -6.08 -6.60
C ALA A 76 9.84 -7.40 -7.38
N ALA A 77 9.95 -7.36 -8.69
CA ALA A 77 10.03 -8.56 -9.54
C ALA A 77 11.22 -9.45 -9.21
N LYS A 78 12.33 -8.84 -8.76
CA LYS A 78 13.53 -9.55 -8.30
C LYS A 78 13.47 -9.97 -6.83
N HIS A 79 12.41 -9.65 -6.12
CA HIS A 79 12.30 -9.85 -4.66
C HIS A 79 13.48 -9.27 -3.89
N GLU A 80 13.85 -8.04 -4.23
CA GLU A 80 15.03 -7.39 -3.65
C GLU A 80 14.92 -7.23 -2.14
N SER A 81 15.96 -7.65 -1.44
CA SER A 81 16.03 -7.58 0.01
C SER A 81 17.39 -7.02 0.41
N LEU A 82 17.37 -5.84 1.03
CA LEU A 82 18.57 -5.18 1.51
C LEU A 82 18.75 -5.43 3.00
N PRO A 83 19.94 -5.78 3.47
CA PRO A 83 20.21 -6.00 4.87
C PRO A 83 20.17 -4.69 5.66
N ALA A 84 19.78 -4.79 6.93
CA ALA A 84 19.94 -3.70 7.90
C ALA A 84 21.42 -3.62 8.36
N LYS A 85 21.85 -2.41 8.71
CA LYS A 85 23.06 -2.19 9.48
C LYS A 85 22.74 -2.13 10.97
N PRO A 86 23.75 -2.29 11.86
CA PRO A 86 23.60 -1.98 13.26
C PRO A 86 23.04 -0.57 13.47
N GLY A 87 22.11 -0.40 14.42
CA GLY A 87 21.43 0.85 14.66
C GLY A 87 20.17 1.08 13.82
N SER A 88 19.75 0.11 13.03
CA SER A 88 18.46 0.16 12.33
C SER A 88 17.30 0.32 13.32
N VAL A 89 16.41 1.25 13.02
CA VAL A 89 15.23 1.58 13.83
C VAL A 89 13.95 1.08 13.17
N LEU A 90 13.83 1.21 11.85
CA LEU A 90 12.65 0.86 11.08
C LEU A 90 12.99 -0.12 9.95
N SER A 91 12.10 -1.06 9.73
CA SER A 91 12.16 -2.01 8.61
C SER A 91 10.89 -1.91 7.79
N TYR A 92 11.02 -2.09 6.49
CA TYR A 92 9.94 -1.98 5.52
C TYR A 92 9.83 -3.24 4.70
N TYR A 93 8.61 -3.69 4.49
CA TYR A 93 8.25 -4.77 3.58
C TYR A 93 7.13 -4.30 2.68
N LEU A 94 7.39 -4.18 1.39
CA LEU A 94 6.39 -3.84 0.38
C LEU A 94 6.04 -5.08 -0.43
N ARG A 95 4.77 -5.22 -0.75
CA ARG A 95 4.24 -6.18 -1.70
C ARG A 95 3.32 -5.46 -2.67
N ASP A 96 3.52 -5.72 -3.96
CA ASP A 96 2.65 -5.27 -5.04
C ASP A 96 2.37 -6.40 -6.03
N ALA A 97 1.76 -6.08 -7.18
CA ALA A 97 1.47 -7.06 -8.22
C ALA A 97 2.74 -7.69 -8.85
N ASN A 98 3.88 -7.00 -8.78
CA ASN A 98 5.15 -7.46 -9.36
C ASN A 98 5.93 -8.38 -8.42
N GLY A 99 5.80 -8.20 -7.13
CA GLY A 99 6.52 -9.00 -6.14
C GLY A 99 6.69 -8.28 -4.79
N THR A 100 7.87 -8.39 -4.22
CA THR A 100 8.15 -7.91 -2.87
C THR A 100 9.49 -7.18 -2.78
N VAL A 101 9.57 -6.21 -1.88
CA VAL A 101 10.80 -5.49 -1.55
C VAL A 101 10.95 -5.43 -0.04
N ARG A 102 12.17 -5.67 0.46
CA ARG A 102 12.51 -5.53 1.88
C ARG A 102 13.72 -4.63 2.04
N PHE A 103 13.66 -3.72 2.99
CA PHE A 103 14.80 -2.88 3.35
C PHE A 103 14.62 -2.30 4.75
N SER A 104 15.65 -1.68 5.24
CA SER A 104 15.66 -0.98 6.53
C SER A 104 15.98 0.51 6.31
N ASP A 105 15.67 1.34 7.28
CA ASP A 105 15.98 2.77 7.27
C ASP A 105 17.46 3.07 7.01
N ASN A 106 18.34 2.17 7.42
CA ASN A 106 19.79 2.33 7.27
C ASN A 106 20.45 1.31 6.34
N SER A 107 19.69 0.59 5.50
CA SER A 107 20.25 -0.34 4.53
C SER A 107 21.25 0.35 3.60
N PRO A 108 22.44 -0.24 3.36
CA PRO A 108 23.42 0.34 2.46
C PRO A 108 22.93 0.29 1.00
N HIS A 109 23.36 1.25 0.20
CA HIS A 109 23.09 1.30 -1.24
C HIS A 109 21.60 1.27 -1.61
N GLN A 110 20.74 1.87 -0.78
CA GLN A 110 19.33 1.94 -1.07
C GLN A 110 19.05 2.70 -2.37
N PRO A 111 18.26 2.13 -3.30
CA PRO A 111 17.68 2.87 -4.40
C PRO A 111 16.85 4.06 -3.89
N THR A 112 16.79 5.14 -4.68
CA THR A 112 16.01 6.33 -4.34
C THR A 112 14.53 6.00 -4.10
N ALA A 113 13.97 5.05 -4.84
CA ALA A 113 12.57 4.63 -4.68
C ALA A 113 12.29 4.07 -3.28
N MET A 114 13.20 3.34 -2.67
CA MET A 114 13.03 2.83 -1.30
C MET A 114 13.03 3.97 -0.28
N ARG A 115 13.90 4.97 -0.44
CA ARG A 115 13.89 6.17 0.42
C ARG A 115 12.62 6.99 0.25
N LYS A 116 12.12 7.12 -0.99
CA LYS A 116 10.84 7.77 -1.27
C LYS A 116 9.68 7.03 -0.61
N LEU A 117 9.67 5.69 -0.68
CA LEU A 117 8.66 4.88 0.00
C LEU A 117 8.65 5.13 1.51
N ALA A 118 9.80 5.11 2.16
CA ALA A 118 9.91 5.37 3.60
C ALA A 118 9.37 6.77 3.97
N GLY A 119 9.71 7.80 3.19
CA GLY A 119 9.17 9.15 3.35
C GLY A 119 7.67 9.25 3.12
N PHE A 120 7.16 8.60 2.08
CA PHE A 120 5.73 8.52 1.79
C PHE A 120 4.96 7.87 2.94
N VAL A 121 5.43 6.73 3.43
CA VAL A 121 4.80 6.03 4.57
C VAL A 121 4.76 6.92 5.80
N LEU A 122 5.83 7.64 6.11
CA LEU A 122 5.88 8.57 7.22
C LEU A 122 4.85 9.71 7.07
N ASN A 123 4.82 10.36 5.92
CA ASN A 123 3.95 11.49 5.65
C ASN A 123 2.47 11.09 5.68
N VAL A 124 2.12 9.96 5.08
CA VAL A 124 0.75 9.44 5.07
C VAL A 124 0.33 8.98 6.47
N ALA A 125 1.21 8.29 7.20
CA ALA A 125 0.93 7.86 8.56
C ALA A 125 0.56 9.04 9.46
N GLN A 126 1.29 10.12 9.41
CA GLN A 126 1.06 11.31 10.24
C GLN A 126 -0.07 12.18 9.71
N GLY A 127 -0.06 12.51 8.42
CA GLY A 127 -0.97 13.50 7.83
C GLY A 127 -2.34 12.95 7.45
N VAL A 128 -2.44 11.70 7.05
CA VAL A 128 -3.69 11.08 6.58
C VAL A 128 -4.25 10.11 7.61
N CYS A 129 -3.42 9.23 8.16
CA CYS A 129 -3.83 8.24 9.15
C CYS A 129 -3.94 8.80 10.57
N GLY A 130 -3.41 10.00 10.82
CA GLY A 130 -3.46 10.64 12.13
C GLY A 130 -2.63 9.93 13.21
N LEU A 131 -1.62 9.18 12.81
CA LEU A 131 -0.75 8.48 13.74
C LEU A 131 0.26 9.44 14.38
N PRO A 132 0.66 9.21 15.64
CA PRO A 132 1.63 10.05 16.31
C PRO A 132 2.99 9.99 15.62
N GLN A 133 3.77 11.05 15.79
CA GLN A 133 5.14 11.13 15.31
C GLN A 133 5.99 10.06 16.00
N GLN A 134 6.78 9.33 15.22
CA GLN A 134 7.63 8.28 15.76
C GLN A 134 8.87 8.87 16.44
N GLY A 135 9.23 8.31 17.57
CA GLY A 135 10.41 8.75 18.32
C GLY A 135 10.23 10.04 19.12
N ALA A 136 9.00 10.48 19.27
CA ALA A 136 8.67 11.56 20.20
C ALA A 136 8.48 11.01 21.63
#